data_7177512eb63a136b28230805260252d0
#
_entry.id   7177512eb63a136b28230805260252d0
#
_cell.length_a   1.000
_cell.length_b   1.000
_cell.length_c   1.000
_cell.angle_alpha   90.00
_cell.angle_beta   90.00
_cell.angle_gamma   90.00
#
_symmetry.space_group_name_H-M   'P 1'
#
loop_
_entity.id
_entity.type
_entity.pdbx_description
1 polymer ?
#
loop_
_entity_poly.entity_id
_entity_poly.type
_entity_poly.pdbx_seq_one_letter_code
_entity_poly.pdbx_strand_id
1 'polypeptide(L)'
;MAGKKQLPPVRVVSEDEVAPPQSLTEAAKSGTRLDELKAMRRVLAAHIDHENTLARDLAPLMRQVREISKEIEELESLEAEQAKDAEVQDGNISTIWNSEAI
;
A
#
# COMPACT_ATOMS: atom_id res chain seq x y z
N MET A 1 -24.26 28.18 -12.07
CA MET A 1 -23.94 27.88 -12.09
C MET A 1 -23.28 27.32 -11.98
N ALA A 2 -23.26 27.37 -11.70
CA ALA A 2 -22.48 26.89 -11.58
C ALA A 2 -22.05 26.08 -11.52
N GLY A 3 -22.10 25.97 -11.51
CA GLY A 3 -21.47 25.25 -11.46
C GLY A 3 -21.25 24.44 -11.58
N LYS A 4 -21.42 24.39 -11.82
CA LYS A 4 -21.08 23.66 -12.19
C LYS A 4 -20.43 23.10 -12.28
N LYS A 5 -20.42 23.33 -12.26
CA LYS A 5 -19.66 22.84 -12.48
C LYS A 5 -19.10 22.15 -12.30
N GLN A 6 -19.34 22.00 -12.16
CA GLN A 6 -18.75 21.42 -12.13
C GLN A 6 -18.28 20.64 -12.11
N LEU A 7 -18.50 20.36 -12.29
CA LEU A 7 -17.99 19.67 -12.49
C LEU A 7 -17.45 19.06 -12.51
N PRO A 8 -17.57 18.95 -12.43
CA PRO A 8 -16.96 18.31 -12.58
C PRO A 8 -16.49 17.56 -12.65
N PRO A 9 -16.66 17.44 -12.41
CA PRO A 9 -16.10 16.69 -12.50
C PRO A 9 -15.83 15.95 -12.84
N VAL A 10 -16.18 15.93 -12.98
CA VAL A 10 -15.78 15.14 -13.50
C VAL A 10 -14.84 14.95 -13.97
N ARG A 11 -15.39 15.29 -13.76
CA ARG A 11 -14.08 15.30 -14.20
C ARG A 11 -13.38 13.98 -14.07
N VAL A 12 -12.58 13.75 -15.00
CA VAL A 12 -11.97 12.50 -15.00
C VAL A 12 -10.99 12.36 -13.90
N VAL A 13 -11.07 11.30 -13.21
CA VAL A 13 -10.12 11.03 -12.19
C VAL A 13 -8.98 10.30 -12.83
N SER A 14 -7.84 10.90 -12.82
CA SER A 14 -6.67 10.21 -13.30
C SER A 14 -6.21 9.23 -12.25
N GLU A 15 -5.30 8.39 -12.61
CA GLU A 15 -4.78 7.43 -11.65
C GLU A 15 -4.10 8.09 -10.50
N ASP A 16 -3.62 9.28 -10.70
CA ASP A 16 -2.98 10.01 -9.64
C ASP A 16 -3.97 10.55 -8.64
N GLU A 17 -5.23 10.58 -9.00
CA GLU A 17 -6.23 11.16 -8.14
C GLU A 17 -7.05 10.10 -7.49
N VAL A 18 -6.38 9.16 -6.93
CA VAL A 18 -7.09 8.11 -6.22
C VAL A 18 -7.68 8.64 -4.95
N ALA A 19 -8.53 7.86 -4.38
CA ALA A 19 -9.16 8.21 -3.12
C ALA A 19 -8.10 8.49 -2.07
N PRO A 20 -8.44 9.31 -1.08
CA PRO A 20 -7.49 9.58 0.00
C PRO A 20 -7.09 8.28 0.68
N PRO A 21 -5.90 8.24 1.27
CA PRO A 21 -5.48 7.05 1.99
C PRO A 21 -6.40 6.76 3.15
N GLN A 22 -6.56 5.50 3.44
CA GLN A 22 -7.36 5.08 4.58
C GLN A 22 -6.75 5.54 5.87
N SER A 23 -7.59 5.86 6.84
CA SER A 23 -7.10 6.10 8.18
C SER A 23 -6.67 4.77 8.78
N LEU A 24 -5.93 4.85 9.88
CA LEU A 24 -5.51 3.64 10.56
C LEU A 24 -6.72 2.85 11.03
N THR A 25 -7.72 3.53 11.53
CA THR A 25 -8.93 2.86 12.00
C THR A 25 -9.62 2.11 10.85
N GLU A 26 -9.74 2.77 9.73
CA GLU A 26 -10.38 2.14 8.57
C GLU A 26 -9.57 0.96 8.07
N ALA A 27 -8.27 1.13 8.01
CA ALA A 27 -7.42 0.05 7.54
C ALA A 27 -7.48 -1.14 8.47
N ALA A 28 -7.56 -0.89 9.76
CA ALA A 28 -7.65 -1.98 10.72
C ALA A 28 -8.96 -2.73 10.61
N LYS A 29 -10.02 -2.03 10.24
CA LYS A 29 -11.34 -2.66 10.18
C LYS A 29 -11.54 -3.44 8.89
N SER A 30 -11.16 -2.87 7.77
CA SER A 30 -11.53 -3.45 6.49
C SER A 30 -10.38 -3.59 5.53
N GLY A 31 -9.17 -3.20 5.93
CA GLY A 31 -8.03 -3.31 5.04
C GLY A 31 -7.25 -4.59 5.27
N THR A 32 -6.24 -4.76 4.46
CA THR A 32 -5.32 -5.86 4.63
C THR A 32 -4.26 -5.48 5.65
N ARG A 33 -3.43 -6.45 5.99
CA ARG A 33 -2.29 -6.16 6.86
C ARG A 33 -1.40 -5.09 6.25
N LEU A 34 -1.21 -5.16 4.94
CA LEU A 34 -0.40 -4.17 4.25
C LEU A 34 -1.01 -2.78 4.37
N ASP A 35 -2.33 -2.68 4.20
CA ASP A 35 -3.02 -1.40 4.35
C ASP A 35 -2.83 -0.84 5.75
N GLU A 36 -2.93 -1.70 6.73
CA GLU A 36 -2.77 -1.31 8.12
C GLU A 36 -1.36 -0.79 8.38
N LEU A 37 -0.37 -1.51 7.88
CA LEU A 37 1.01 -1.10 8.07
C LEU A 37 1.30 0.24 7.39
N LYS A 38 0.75 0.43 6.19
CA LYS A 38 0.95 1.69 5.51
C LYS A 38 0.28 2.85 6.25
N ALA A 39 -0.87 2.60 6.85
CA ALA A 39 -1.53 3.62 7.64
C ALA A 39 -0.74 3.95 8.89
N MET A 40 -0.19 2.93 9.54
CA MET A 40 0.66 3.15 10.71
C MET A 40 1.88 3.99 10.34
N ARG A 41 2.49 3.68 9.20
CA ARG A 41 3.66 4.44 8.77
C ARG A 41 3.32 5.89 8.54
N ARG A 42 2.15 6.16 7.95
CA ARG A 42 1.72 7.55 7.74
C ARG A 42 1.54 8.29 9.06
N VAL A 43 0.91 7.64 10.02
CA VAL A 43 0.69 8.28 11.32
C VAL A 43 2.01 8.59 12.00
N LEU A 44 2.92 7.62 11.98
CA LEU A 44 4.21 7.83 12.61
C LEU A 44 5.03 8.90 11.91
N ALA A 45 4.98 8.91 10.59
CA ALA A 45 5.71 9.92 9.84
C ALA A 45 5.19 11.31 10.15
N ALA A 46 3.88 11.45 10.28
CA ALA A 46 3.30 12.74 10.60
C ALA A 46 3.77 13.20 11.98
N HIS A 47 3.87 12.28 12.93
CA HIS A 47 4.38 12.63 14.25
C HIS A 47 5.84 13.05 14.20
N ILE A 48 6.64 12.33 13.42
CA ILE A 48 8.05 12.64 13.30
C ILE A 48 8.25 14.02 12.70
N ASP A 49 7.44 14.36 11.72
CA ASP A 49 7.56 15.64 11.03
C ASP A 49 6.97 16.79 11.80
N HIS A 50 6.24 16.51 12.85
CA HIS A 50 5.59 17.56 13.60
C HIS A 50 6.61 18.38 14.37
N GLU A 51 6.50 19.70 14.29
CA GLU A 51 7.53 20.55 14.88
C GLU A 51 7.53 20.47 16.41
N ASN A 52 6.46 20.02 17.02
CA ASN A 52 6.39 19.93 18.48
C ASN A 52 6.83 18.59 19.02
N THR A 53 7.26 17.69 18.16
CA THR A 53 7.71 16.39 18.62
C THR A 53 9.03 16.54 19.38
N LEU A 54 9.07 15.93 20.54
CA LEU A 54 10.25 16.05 21.38
C LEU A 54 11.40 15.23 20.82
N ALA A 55 12.59 15.77 20.97
CA ALA A 55 13.77 15.08 20.45
C ALA A 55 13.90 13.67 21.01
N ARG A 56 13.54 13.47 22.27
CA ARG A 56 13.69 12.16 22.89
C ARG A 56 12.74 11.13 22.29
N ASP A 57 11.69 11.58 21.62
CA ASP A 57 10.73 10.67 21.02
C ASP A 57 11.07 10.33 19.59
N LEU A 58 11.97 11.06 18.97
CA LEU A 58 12.26 10.87 17.56
C LEU A 58 12.92 9.52 17.29
N ALA A 59 13.89 9.14 18.10
CA ALA A 59 14.61 7.90 17.84
C ALA A 59 13.70 6.68 17.91
N PRO A 60 12.86 6.52 18.94
CA PRO A 60 11.95 5.38 18.93
C PRO A 60 10.93 5.43 17.81
N LEU A 61 10.45 6.62 17.45
CA LEU A 61 9.50 6.72 16.35
C LEU A 61 10.16 6.32 15.03
N MET A 62 11.37 6.77 14.80
CA MET A 62 12.07 6.41 13.58
C MET A 62 12.39 4.94 13.51
N ARG A 63 12.69 4.34 14.66
CA ARG A 63 12.90 2.90 14.69
C ARG A 63 11.64 2.16 14.30
N GLN A 64 10.50 2.61 14.79
CA GLN A 64 9.25 1.98 14.45
C GLN A 64 8.92 2.12 12.97
N VAL A 65 9.17 3.30 12.40
CA VAL A 65 8.96 3.49 10.98
C VAL A 65 9.84 2.55 10.18
N ARG A 66 11.07 2.38 10.61
CA ARG A 66 11.99 1.50 9.91
C ARG A 66 11.52 0.06 9.92
N GLU A 67 11.03 -0.39 11.07
CA GLU A 67 10.54 -1.74 11.18
C GLU A 67 9.27 -1.97 10.36
N ILE A 68 8.38 -0.99 10.40
CA ILE A 68 7.16 -1.10 9.62
C ILE A 68 7.47 -1.08 8.13
N SER A 69 8.40 -0.24 7.71
CA SER A 69 8.78 -0.18 6.31
C SER A 69 9.36 -1.50 5.84
N LYS A 70 10.14 -2.14 6.69
CA LYS A 70 10.71 -3.43 6.34
C LYS A 70 9.61 -4.46 6.18
N GLU A 71 8.66 -4.46 7.08
CA GLU A 71 7.54 -5.39 6.99
C GLU A 71 6.72 -5.15 5.73
N ILE A 72 6.52 -3.88 5.38
CA ILE A 72 5.80 -3.54 4.16
C ILE A 72 6.53 -4.10 2.94
N GLU A 73 7.83 -3.92 2.89
CA GLU A 73 8.62 -4.42 1.78
C GLU A 73 8.53 -5.93 1.67
N GLU A 74 8.55 -6.60 2.79
CA GLU A 74 8.45 -8.05 2.79
C GLU A 74 7.10 -8.52 2.27
N LEU A 75 6.05 -7.86 2.69
CA LEU A 75 4.71 -8.22 2.23
C LEU A 75 4.51 -7.91 0.75
N GLU A 76 5.01 -6.78 0.30
CA GLU A 76 4.89 -6.44 -1.10
C GLU A 76 5.67 -7.40 -1.98
N SER A 77 6.82 -7.82 -1.51
CA SER A 77 7.61 -8.82 -2.21
C SER A 77 6.87 -10.14 -2.32
N LEU A 78 6.27 -10.54 -1.22
CA LEU A 78 5.54 -11.79 -1.20
C LEU A 78 4.35 -11.75 -2.13
N GLU A 79 3.63 -10.63 -2.14
CA GLU A 79 2.50 -10.49 -3.04
C GLU A 79 2.94 -10.50 -4.50
N ALA A 80 4.06 -9.87 -4.79
CA ALA A 80 4.59 -9.88 -6.14
C ALA A 80 4.97 -11.28 -6.57
N GLU A 81 5.55 -12.03 -5.67
CA GLU A 81 5.90 -13.42 -5.97
C GLU A 81 4.68 -14.27 -6.22
N GLN A 82 3.66 -14.07 -5.41
CA GLN A 82 2.43 -14.84 -5.57
C GLN A 82 1.75 -14.50 -6.89
N ALA A 83 1.74 -13.24 -7.26
CA ALA A 83 1.17 -12.84 -8.52
C ALA A 83 1.94 -13.46 -9.69
N LYS A 84 3.25 -13.51 -9.55
CA LYS A 84 4.09 -14.08 -10.58
C LYS A 84 3.86 -15.57 -10.70
N ASP A 85 3.76 -16.25 -9.58
CA ASP A 85 3.51 -17.69 -9.59
C ASP A 85 2.16 -18.00 -10.21
N ALA A 86 1.17 -17.23 -9.88
CA ALA A 86 -0.16 -17.42 -10.45
C ALA A 86 -0.12 -17.22 -11.95
N GLU A 87 0.62 -16.22 -12.39
CA GLU A 87 0.75 -15.94 -13.80
C GLU A 87 1.45 -17.08 -14.53
N VAL A 88 2.50 -17.58 -13.94
CA VAL A 88 3.21 -18.69 -14.53
C VAL A 88 2.32 -19.91 -14.63
N GLN A 89 1.58 -20.19 -13.58
CA GLN A 89 0.69 -21.31 -13.62
C GLN A 89 -0.38 -21.19 -14.69
N ASP A 90 -0.92 -20.00 -14.82
CA ASP A 90 -1.97 -19.79 -15.80
C ASP A 90 -1.45 -19.82 -17.21
N GLY A 91 -0.27 -19.27 -17.43
CA GLY A 91 0.19 -19.08 -18.76
C GLY A 91 1.11 -20.13 -19.27
N ASN A 92 1.86 -20.78 -18.40
CA ASN A 92 2.95 -21.64 -18.84
C ASN A 92 2.83 -23.07 -18.43
N ILE A 93 2.09 -23.34 -17.43
CA ILE A 93 2.09 -24.67 -16.89
C ILE A 93 1.63 -25.69 -17.89
N SER A 94 0.61 -25.37 -18.63
CA SER A 94 0.11 -26.35 -19.57
C SER A 94 1.14 -26.64 -20.66
N THR A 95 1.87 -25.64 -21.07
CA THR A 95 2.89 -25.85 -22.08
C THR A 95 4.01 -26.72 -21.55
N ILE A 96 4.49 -26.38 -20.39
CA ILE A 96 5.57 -27.15 -19.80
C ILE A 96 5.11 -28.56 -19.50
N TRP A 97 3.90 -28.65 -19.00
CA TRP A 97 3.36 -29.94 -18.67
C TRP A 97 3.23 -30.85 -19.87
N ASN A 98 2.77 -30.26 -20.96
CA ASN A 98 2.64 -31.04 -22.18
C ASN A 98 3.97 -31.56 -22.66
N SER A 99 4.98 -30.76 -22.52
CA SER A 99 6.31 -31.22 -22.89
C SER A 99 6.73 -32.40 -22.09
N GLU A 100 6.39 -32.39 -20.86
CA GLU A 100 6.82 -33.46 -20.00
C GLU A 100 5.99 -34.68 -20.13
N ALA A 101 4.79 -34.50 -20.53
CA ALA A 101 3.93 -35.66 -20.69
C ALA A 101 4.46 -36.58 -21.74
N ILE A 102 5.31 -36.10 -22.56
CA ILE A 102 5.91 -36.92 -23.55
C ILE A 102 7.12 -37.64 -23.04
#